data_4147f07c39ba271fc40692e28bcf005f
#
_entry.id   4147f07c39ba271fc40692e28bcf005f
#
_cell.length_a   1.000
_cell.length_b   1.000
_cell.length_c   1.000
_cell.angle_alpha   90.00
_cell.angle_beta   90.00
_cell.angle_gamma   90.00
#
_symmetry.space_group_name_H-M   'P 1'
#
loop_
_entity.id
_entity.type
_entity.pdbx_description
1 polymer ?
#
loop_
_entity_poly.entity_id
_entity_poly.type
_entity_poly.pdbx_seq_one_letter_code
_entity_poly.pdbx_strand_id
1 'polypeptide(L)'
;PIQEIWHNDGDQVLAYERKDLIFVFNFNPKQSFTDYGFLVAPGAYEVILNTDNIAFGGNGFADDSVVHFTIADPLYKKEKKEWLKLYIPARTAVVLRKKK
;
A
#
# COMPACT_ATOMS: atom_id res chain seq x y z
N PRO A 1 4.83 12.81 12.63
CA PRO A 1 3.51 12.32 12.99
C PRO A 1 2.95 11.37 11.92
N ILE A 2 2.13 10.41 12.36
CA ILE A 2 1.45 9.48 11.47
C ILE A 2 0.15 10.11 11.01
N GLN A 3 -0.12 10.02 9.71
CA GLN A 3 -1.35 10.54 9.12
C GLN A 3 -2.09 9.42 8.41
N GLU A 4 -3.39 9.29 8.69
CA GLU A 4 -4.25 8.36 7.97
C GLU A 4 -4.48 8.88 6.55
N ILE A 5 -4.26 8.03 5.54
CA ILE A 5 -4.48 8.39 4.14
C ILE A 5 -5.64 7.64 3.51
N TRP A 6 -6.09 6.54 4.13
CA TRP A 6 -7.22 5.77 3.63
C TRP A 6 -7.85 4.96 4.74
N HIS A 7 -9.18 4.83 4.67
CA HIS A 7 -9.94 4.03 5.62
C HIS A 7 -11.22 3.56 4.92
N ASN A 8 -11.42 2.26 4.84
CA ASN A 8 -12.65 1.70 4.28
C ASN A 8 -13.12 0.54 5.15
N ASP A 9 -14.22 0.75 5.86
CA ASP A 9 -14.75 -0.26 6.80
C ASP A 9 -15.30 -1.48 6.07
N GLY A 10 -15.91 -1.30 4.91
CA GLY A 10 -16.44 -2.40 4.12
C GLY A 10 -15.36 -3.34 3.64
N ASP A 11 -14.26 -2.79 3.16
CA ASP A 11 -13.10 -3.56 2.70
C ASP A 11 -12.23 -4.00 3.87
N GLN A 12 -12.33 -3.34 5.00
CA GLN A 12 -11.47 -3.54 6.18
C GLN A 12 -10.01 -3.22 5.86
N VAL A 13 -9.80 -2.13 5.13
CA VAL A 13 -8.47 -1.66 4.71
C VAL A 13 -8.17 -0.31 5.35
N LEU A 14 -6.97 -0.20 5.90
CA LEU A 14 -6.45 1.06 6.45
C LEU A 14 -5.08 1.35 5.86
N ALA A 15 -4.77 2.61 5.65
CA ALA A 15 -3.44 3.02 5.25
C ALA A 15 -3.03 4.30 5.96
N TYR A 16 -1.77 4.35 6.36
CA TYR A 16 -1.16 5.47 7.07
C TYR A 16 0.13 5.88 6.39
N GLU A 17 0.48 7.15 6.56
CA GLU A 17 1.71 7.71 6.03
C GLU A 17 2.52 8.34 7.15
N ARG A 18 3.83 8.12 7.13
CA ARG A 18 4.77 8.81 8.00
C ARG A 18 6.07 9.02 7.24
N LYS A 19 6.39 10.28 6.92
CA LYS A 19 7.56 10.64 6.10
C LYS A 19 7.52 9.87 4.77
N ASP A 20 8.53 9.06 4.48
CA ASP A 20 8.62 8.29 3.23
C ASP A 20 8.00 6.91 3.34
N LEU A 21 7.34 6.59 4.46
CA LEU A 21 6.77 5.28 4.72
C LEU A 21 5.26 5.29 4.51
N ILE A 22 4.77 4.23 3.86
CA ILE A 22 3.34 3.96 3.72
C ILE A 22 3.06 2.62 4.40
N PHE A 23 2.10 2.63 5.34
CA PHE A 23 1.68 1.42 6.06
C PHE A 23 0.29 1.04 5.57
N VAL A 24 0.15 -0.16 5.02
CA VAL A 24 -1.12 -0.66 4.50
C VAL A 24 -1.52 -1.90 5.26
N PHE A 25 -2.75 -1.90 5.78
CA PHE A 25 -3.30 -3.04 6.53
C PHE A 25 -4.57 -3.53 5.85
N ASN A 26 -4.59 -4.79 5.48
CA ASN A 26 -5.82 -5.46 5.05
C ASN A 26 -6.25 -6.41 6.15
N PHE A 27 -7.24 -6.01 6.92
CA PHE A 27 -7.79 -6.81 8.02
C PHE A 27 -8.90 -7.75 7.55
N ASN A 28 -9.24 -7.72 6.28
CA ASN A 28 -10.28 -8.60 5.76
C ASN A 28 -9.82 -10.05 5.89
N PRO A 29 -10.60 -10.93 6.56
CA PRO A 29 -10.14 -12.29 6.78
C PRO A 29 -10.21 -13.18 5.56
N LYS A 30 -10.94 -12.78 4.52
CA LYS A 30 -11.22 -13.63 3.37
C LYS A 30 -10.87 -13.00 2.03
N GLN A 31 -10.84 -11.67 1.94
CA GLN A 31 -10.74 -10.99 0.66
C GLN A 31 -9.39 -10.32 0.47
N SER A 32 -8.72 -10.68 -0.62
CA SER A 32 -7.57 -9.97 -1.14
C SER A 32 -8.05 -8.98 -2.20
N PHE A 33 -7.32 -7.90 -2.38
CA PHE A 33 -7.68 -6.87 -3.37
C PHE A 33 -6.55 -6.70 -4.37
N THR A 34 -6.93 -6.58 -5.65
CA THR A 34 -6.00 -6.32 -6.76
C THR A 34 -6.11 -4.86 -7.16
N ASP A 35 -4.98 -4.24 -7.49
CA ASP A 35 -4.94 -2.84 -7.95
C ASP A 35 -5.64 -1.87 -7.00
N TYR A 36 -5.51 -2.11 -5.71
CA TYR A 36 -6.11 -1.24 -4.71
C TYR A 36 -5.31 0.06 -4.64
N GLY A 37 -5.97 1.19 -4.87
CA GLY A 37 -5.31 2.48 -5.03
C GLY A 37 -5.28 3.34 -3.78
N PHE A 38 -4.12 3.97 -3.53
CA PHE A 38 -3.94 4.96 -2.47
C PHE A 38 -3.35 6.23 -3.07
N LEU A 39 -3.82 7.39 -2.62
CA LEU A 39 -3.25 8.67 -3.04
C LEU A 39 -2.04 8.99 -2.18
N VAL A 40 -0.88 9.09 -2.81
CA VAL A 40 0.41 9.30 -2.13
C VAL A 40 1.25 10.30 -2.91
N ALA A 41 2.36 10.73 -2.35
CA ALA A 41 3.32 11.57 -3.06
C ALA A 41 3.85 10.83 -4.29
N PRO A 42 4.00 11.51 -5.43
CA PRO A 42 4.48 10.87 -6.66
C PRO A 42 5.87 10.27 -6.49
N GLY A 43 6.08 9.12 -7.09
CA GLY A 43 7.39 8.49 -7.10
C GLY A 43 7.33 6.98 -7.21
N ALA A 44 8.43 6.36 -6.81
CA ALA A 44 8.58 4.92 -6.79
C ALA A 44 8.64 4.44 -5.34
N TYR A 45 7.97 3.33 -5.06
CA TYR A 45 7.89 2.77 -3.71
C TYR A 45 8.36 1.32 -3.72
N GLU A 46 9.14 0.94 -2.73
CA GLU A 46 9.60 -0.44 -2.54
C GLU A 46 8.98 -1.03 -1.28
N VAL A 47 8.65 -2.31 -1.33
CA VAL A 47 8.14 -3.03 -0.18
C VAL A 47 9.31 -3.36 0.74
N ILE A 48 9.24 -2.92 1.99
CA ILE A 48 10.28 -3.21 2.99
C ILE A 48 9.81 -4.19 4.06
N LEU A 49 8.50 -4.40 4.17
CA LEU A 49 7.93 -5.40 5.06
C LEU A 49 6.62 -5.89 4.47
N ASN A 50 6.42 -7.20 4.42
CA ASN A 50 5.20 -7.81 3.93
C ASN A 50 4.93 -9.08 4.74
N THR A 51 3.86 -9.07 5.54
CA THR A 51 3.51 -10.21 6.39
C THR A 51 3.00 -11.41 5.60
N ASP A 52 2.72 -11.24 4.30
CA ASP A 52 2.40 -12.37 3.41
C ASP A 52 3.66 -13.13 2.99
N ASN A 53 4.85 -12.62 3.30
CA ASN A 53 6.12 -13.29 3.02
C ASN A 53 6.19 -14.59 3.81
N ILE A 54 6.67 -15.67 3.18
CA ILE A 54 6.78 -16.99 3.78
C ILE A 54 7.60 -16.94 5.09
N ALA A 55 8.65 -16.11 5.15
CA ALA A 55 9.48 -15.95 6.34
C ALA A 55 8.69 -15.46 7.56
N PHE A 56 7.53 -14.84 7.38
CA PHE A 56 6.64 -14.40 8.45
C PHE A 56 5.42 -15.29 8.61
N GLY A 57 5.44 -16.49 7.98
CA GLY A 57 4.33 -17.42 8.07
C GLY A 57 3.18 -17.13 7.11
N GLY A 58 3.37 -16.22 6.17
CA GLY A 58 2.38 -15.92 5.14
C GLY A 58 2.40 -16.93 4.00
N ASN A 59 1.52 -16.72 3.02
CA ASN A 59 1.34 -17.63 1.90
C ASN A 59 2.30 -17.35 0.73
N GLY A 60 2.96 -16.19 0.70
CA GLY A 60 3.88 -15.84 -0.36
C GLY A 60 3.22 -15.44 -1.67
N PHE A 61 1.94 -15.01 -1.62
CA PHE A 61 1.19 -14.63 -2.82
C PHE A 61 1.54 -13.24 -3.34
N ALA A 62 2.10 -12.38 -2.49
CA ALA A 62 2.50 -11.04 -2.90
C ALA A 62 3.97 -11.01 -3.25
N ASP A 63 4.32 -10.35 -4.36
CA ASP A 63 5.70 -10.21 -4.79
C ASP A 63 6.25 -8.88 -4.27
N ASP A 64 7.12 -8.94 -3.26
CA ASP A 64 7.73 -7.76 -2.65
C ASP A 64 9.07 -7.36 -3.29
N SER A 65 9.50 -8.06 -4.34
CA SER A 65 10.68 -7.66 -5.10
C SER A 65 10.38 -6.56 -6.12
N VAL A 66 9.10 -6.30 -6.40
CA VAL A 66 8.68 -5.34 -7.41
C VAL A 66 8.68 -3.93 -6.85
N VAL A 67 9.21 -2.98 -7.64
CA VAL A 67 9.09 -1.55 -7.35
C VAL A 67 7.79 -1.04 -7.95
N HIS A 68 7.01 -0.32 -7.14
CA HIS A 68 5.73 0.21 -7.55
C HIS A 68 5.86 1.69 -7.90
N PHE A 69 5.46 2.06 -9.12
CA PHE A 69 5.47 3.44 -9.58
C PHE A 69 4.06 4.02 -9.47
N THR A 70 3.97 5.26 -9.00
CA THR A 70 2.69 5.94 -8.91
C THR A 70 2.18 6.31 -10.29
N ILE A 71 0.84 6.45 -10.41
CA ILE A 71 0.16 6.74 -11.66
C ILE A 71 -0.50 8.11 -11.53
N ALA A 72 -0.22 8.99 -12.50
CA ALA A 72 -0.76 10.34 -12.51
C ALA A 72 -2.27 10.34 -12.75
N ASP A 73 -2.95 11.26 -12.08
CA ASP A 73 -4.38 11.51 -12.30
C ASP A 73 -4.57 13.03 -12.31
N PRO A 74 -5.08 13.60 -13.42
CA PRO A 74 -5.28 15.06 -13.50
C PRO A 74 -6.16 15.62 -12.40
N LEU A 75 -7.07 14.83 -11.84
CA LEU A 75 -7.94 15.26 -10.74
C LEU A 75 -7.18 15.63 -9.48
N TYR A 76 -5.98 15.08 -9.30
CA TYR A 76 -5.19 15.27 -8.08
C TYR A 76 -3.87 15.99 -8.33
N LYS A 77 -3.74 16.61 -9.48
CA LYS A 77 -2.50 17.31 -9.86
C LYS A 77 -2.18 18.47 -8.90
N LYS A 78 -3.21 19.22 -8.49
CA LYS A 78 -3.02 20.35 -7.57
C LYS A 78 -2.54 19.90 -6.20
N GLU A 79 -3.03 18.76 -5.73
CA GLU A 79 -2.65 18.19 -4.45
C GLU A 79 -1.26 17.54 -4.50
N LYS A 80 -0.68 17.42 -5.69
CA LYS A 80 0.60 16.73 -5.92
C LYS A 80 0.54 15.30 -5.40
N LYS A 81 -0.57 14.61 -5.72
CA LYS A 81 -0.79 13.21 -5.35
C LYS A 81 -0.98 12.37 -6.59
N GLU A 82 -0.54 11.12 -6.52
CA GLU A 82 -0.74 10.12 -7.57
C GLU A 82 -1.20 8.82 -6.95
N TRP A 83 -1.74 7.93 -7.78
CA TRP A 83 -2.23 6.63 -7.32
C TRP A 83 -1.09 5.63 -7.17
N LEU A 84 -0.98 5.07 -5.98
CA LEU A 84 -0.15 3.88 -5.73
C LEU A 84 -1.10 2.70 -5.69
N LYS A 85 -1.03 1.82 -6.68
CA LYS A 85 -1.92 0.65 -6.79
C LYS A 85 -1.18 -0.60 -6.39
N LEU A 86 -1.79 -1.36 -5.48
CA LEU A 86 -1.15 -2.52 -4.86
C LEU A 86 -2.07 -3.73 -4.87
N TYR A 87 -1.46 -4.92 -4.94
CA TYR A 87 -2.13 -6.13 -4.53
C TYR A 87 -1.96 -6.28 -3.01
N ILE A 88 -3.09 -6.34 -2.29
CA ILE A 88 -3.05 -6.46 -0.82
C ILE A 88 -3.76 -7.75 -0.41
N PRO A 89 -3.01 -8.79 -0.06
CA PRO A 89 -3.59 -10.06 0.37
C PRO A 89 -4.40 -9.92 1.66
N ALA A 90 -5.38 -10.79 1.83
CA ALA A 90 -6.17 -10.85 3.06
C ALA A 90 -5.27 -11.07 4.27
N ARG A 91 -5.61 -10.44 5.40
CA ARG A 91 -4.91 -10.58 6.69
C ARG A 91 -3.44 -10.19 6.62
N THR A 92 -3.10 -9.17 5.85
CA THR A 92 -1.69 -8.77 5.72
C THR A 92 -1.45 -7.32 6.09
N ALA A 93 -0.22 -7.05 6.45
CA ALA A 93 0.32 -5.72 6.59
C ALA A 93 1.50 -5.57 5.64
N VAL A 94 1.53 -4.46 4.91
CA VAL A 94 2.61 -4.15 3.98
C VAL A 94 3.14 -2.76 4.33
N VAL A 95 4.45 -2.63 4.40
CA VAL A 95 5.11 -1.34 4.58
C VAL A 95 5.95 -1.05 3.35
N LEU A 96 5.74 0.11 2.77
CA LEU A 96 6.50 0.56 1.60
C LEU A 96 7.29 1.80 1.96
N ARG A 97 8.43 1.96 1.31
CA ARG A 97 9.27 3.14 1.45
C ARG A 97 9.44 3.79 0.08
N LYS A 98 9.27 5.11 0.05
CA LYS A 98 9.52 5.87 -1.16
C LYS A 98 11.01 5.84 -1.48
N LYS A 99 11.34 5.49 -2.73
CA LYS A 99 12.72 5.52 -3.21
C LYS A 99 13.12 6.95 -3.53
N LYS A 100 14.36 7.24 -3.24
CA LYS A 100 14.92 8.57 -3.54
C LYS A 100 15.51 8.63 -4.94
#